data_9c4139a6bc6e6d1c517afd5337a7cc71
#
_entry.id   9c4139a6bc6e6d1c517afd5337a7cc71
#
_cell.length_a   1.000
_cell.length_b   1.000
_cell.length_c   1.000
_cell.angle_alpha   90.00
_cell.angle_beta   90.00
_cell.angle_gamma   90.00
#
_symmetry.space_group_name_H-M   'P 1'
#
loop_
_entity.id
_entity.type
_entity.pdbx_description
1 polymer ?
#
loop_
_entity_poly.entity_id
_entity_poly.type
_entity_poly.pdbx_seq_one_letter_code
_entity_poly.pdbx_strand_id
1 'polypeptide(L)'
;LGCGARMHSVIGRDDAAKKLRTLLKADEVDCQPLITDADRQTSCKTRIIAQRQQVVRVDRETRTDIMPRLAKRLAKSIDTGLAKSNAIVIGDYGKGVITQEYLDELKALGQRHGVWLSLDPKPVHSLNLRGLSLITPNRKEAFELAGIDDNTYHAQPLKDQNLMRVAKQLLADLELEVLLITLGDLGMLVCQPGSKPFHIPTLAREVFDVSGAGDTVIGTYTLAVAAGADPIEAAMLANHAAGVVVGKLGTATVTPKELLASI
;
A
#
# COMPACT_ATOMS: atom_id res chain seq x y z
N LEU A 1 15.28 3.48 -0.59
CA LEU A 1 15.61 3.42 -2.01
C LEU A 1 16.06 4.77 -2.60
N GLY A 2 16.34 5.78 -1.75
CA GLY A 2 16.92 7.07 -2.17
C GLY A 2 15.92 8.12 -2.67
N CYS A 3 14.63 7.96 -2.42
CA CYS A 3 13.65 9.02 -2.67
C CYS A 3 13.39 9.84 -1.41
N GLY A 4 12.99 11.11 -1.58
CA GLY A 4 12.41 11.90 -0.51
C GLY A 4 10.99 11.42 -0.19
N ALA A 5 10.68 11.23 1.09
CA ALA A 5 9.37 10.81 1.54
C ALA A 5 8.77 11.80 2.54
N ARG A 6 7.46 12.05 2.45
CA ARG A 6 6.71 12.91 3.36
C ARG A 6 5.48 12.15 3.87
N MET A 7 5.36 12.05 5.19
CA MET A 7 4.26 11.32 5.83
C MET A 7 3.11 12.25 6.21
N HIS A 8 1.94 12.00 5.65
CA HIS A 8 0.69 12.67 5.99
C HIS A 8 -0.25 11.69 6.70
N SER A 9 -0.61 11.96 7.92
CA SER A 9 -1.55 11.13 8.70
C SER A 9 -2.04 11.86 9.96
N VAL A 10 -2.91 11.22 10.71
CA VAL A 10 -3.37 11.68 12.02
C VAL A 10 -2.82 10.76 13.11
N ILE A 11 -2.23 11.35 14.14
CA ILE A 11 -1.65 10.67 15.29
C ILE A 11 -2.28 11.20 16.59
N GLY A 12 -2.19 10.42 17.65
CA GLY A 12 -2.65 10.83 18.99
C GLY A 12 -1.70 11.78 19.68
N ARG A 13 -2.09 12.20 20.90
CA ARG A 13 -1.23 12.94 21.84
C ARG A 13 -0.65 11.96 22.88
N ASP A 14 0.13 11.00 22.43
CA ASP A 14 0.64 9.89 23.24
C ASP A 14 2.13 9.62 22.98
N ASP A 15 2.72 8.72 23.78
CA ASP A 15 4.14 8.37 23.62
C ASP A 15 4.42 7.57 22.35
N ALA A 16 3.43 6.84 21.83
CA ALA A 16 3.54 6.16 20.54
C ALA A 16 3.73 7.19 19.40
N ALA A 17 3.03 8.33 19.45
CA ALA A 17 3.23 9.43 18.49
C ALA A 17 4.65 10.02 18.56
N LYS A 18 5.19 10.22 19.77
CA LYS A 18 6.57 10.71 19.94
C LYS A 18 7.57 9.73 19.35
N LYS A 19 7.41 8.43 19.67
CA LYS A 19 8.27 7.37 19.14
C LYS A 19 8.20 7.28 17.62
N LEU A 20 7.00 7.35 17.04
CA LEU A 20 6.79 7.35 15.59
C LEU A 20 7.55 8.49 14.92
N ARG A 21 7.42 9.73 15.45
CA ARG A 21 8.16 10.89 14.90
C ARG A 21 9.68 10.71 14.98
N THR A 22 10.18 10.10 16.05
CA THR A 22 11.62 9.82 16.21
C THR A 22 12.09 8.81 15.16
N LEU A 23 11.33 7.73 14.94
CA LEU A 23 11.66 6.74 13.92
C LEU A 23 11.63 7.31 12.50
N LEU A 24 10.57 8.03 12.16
CA LEU A 24 10.46 8.68 10.83
C LEU A 24 11.62 9.64 10.56
N LYS A 25 12.03 10.42 11.56
CA LYS A 25 13.18 11.31 11.43
C LYS A 25 14.51 10.56 11.27
N ALA A 26 14.67 9.43 11.95
CA ALA A 26 15.86 8.58 11.82
C ALA A 26 15.97 7.99 10.40
N ASP A 27 14.81 7.73 9.76
CA ASP A 27 14.72 7.23 8.39
C ASP A 27 14.62 8.40 7.35
N GLU A 28 14.92 9.63 7.76
CA GLU A 28 14.89 10.85 6.91
C GLU A 28 13.52 11.12 6.24
N VAL A 29 12.43 10.63 6.85
CA VAL A 29 11.06 10.89 6.39
C VAL A 29 10.55 12.19 6.98
N ASP A 30 10.11 13.14 6.15
CA ASP A 30 9.47 14.37 6.61
C ASP A 30 8.13 14.05 7.29
N CYS A 31 8.10 14.24 8.61
CA CYS A 31 6.94 14.00 9.45
C CYS A 31 6.28 15.29 9.98
N GLN A 32 6.66 16.47 9.46
CA GLN A 32 6.01 17.74 9.83
C GLN A 32 4.50 17.75 9.54
N PRO A 33 4.05 17.15 8.41
CA PRO A 33 2.61 17.10 8.08
C PRO A 33 1.76 16.19 8.95
N LEU A 34 2.32 15.45 9.89
CA LEU A 34 1.52 14.65 10.83
C LEU A 34 0.68 15.55 11.72
N ILE A 35 -0.64 15.37 11.69
CA ILE A 35 -1.59 16.13 12.50
C ILE A 35 -1.84 15.39 13.80
N THR A 36 -1.76 16.12 14.94
CA THR A 36 -2.10 15.56 16.25
C THR A 36 -3.58 15.80 16.54
N ASP A 37 -4.30 14.73 16.88
CA ASP A 37 -5.68 14.74 17.37
C ASP A 37 -5.69 14.17 18.80
N ALA A 38 -6.21 14.95 19.75
CA ALA A 38 -6.22 14.57 21.16
C ALA A 38 -7.23 13.44 21.47
N ASP A 39 -8.26 13.32 20.65
CA ASP A 39 -9.34 12.33 20.82
C ASP A 39 -9.01 10.99 20.16
N ARG A 40 -7.81 10.86 19.60
CA ARG A 40 -7.35 9.68 18.88
C ARG A 40 -6.11 9.05 19.53
N GLN A 41 -6.01 7.74 19.47
CA GLN A 41 -4.79 7.01 19.83
C GLN A 41 -3.94 6.77 18.60
N THR A 42 -2.63 6.92 18.72
CA THR A 42 -1.69 6.48 17.69
C THR A 42 -1.74 4.97 17.59
N SER A 43 -1.97 4.44 16.38
CA SER A 43 -2.05 3.00 16.17
C SER A 43 -0.75 2.32 16.56
N CYS A 44 -0.85 1.35 17.46
CA CYS A 44 0.28 0.57 17.92
C CYS A 44 -0.11 -0.91 17.97
N LYS A 45 0.68 -1.75 17.29
CA LYS A 45 0.50 -3.20 17.26
C LYS A 45 1.63 -3.86 18.02
N THR A 46 1.34 -4.39 19.21
CA THR A 46 2.32 -5.08 20.04
C THR A 46 2.19 -6.59 19.85
N ARG A 47 3.24 -7.23 19.33
CA ARG A 47 3.31 -8.70 19.23
C ARG A 47 4.11 -9.24 20.40
N ILE A 48 3.49 -10.12 21.19
CA ILE A 48 4.14 -10.84 22.27
C ILE A 48 4.60 -12.18 21.71
N ILE A 49 5.91 -12.39 21.70
CA ILE A 49 6.54 -13.58 21.13
C ILE A 49 7.21 -14.34 22.29
N ALA A 50 6.92 -15.63 22.43
CA ALA A 50 7.59 -16.55 23.34
C ALA A 50 8.04 -17.79 22.57
N GLN A 51 9.26 -18.27 22.83
CA GLN A 51 9.84 -19.46 22.17
C GLN A 51 9.72 -19.41 20.64
N ARG A 52 9.95 -18.27 20.03
CA ARG A 52 9.82 -17.99 18.59
C ARG A 52 8.40 -18.12 18.01
N GLN A 53 7.38 -18.21 18.87
CA GLN A 53 5.97 -18.23 18.45
C GLN A 53 5.27 -16.97 18.92
N GLN A 54 4.43 -16.38 18.03
CA GLN A 54 3.57 -15.27 18.43
C GLN A 54 2.45 -15.80 19.32
N VAL A 55 2.47 -15.42 20.59
CA VAL A 55 1.46 -15.83 21.58
C VAL A 55 0.19 -14.99 21.45
N VAL A 56 0.36 -13.66 21.36
CA VAL A 56 -0.77 -12.74 21.24
C VAL A 56 -0.33 -11.43 20.58
N ARG A 57 -1.27 -10.78 19.89
CA ARG A 57 -1.12 -9.41 19.40
C ARG A 57 -2.11 -8.49 20.12
N VAL A 58 -1.61 -7.42 20.69
CA VAL A 58 -2.41 -6.37 21.33
C VAL A 58 -2.40 -5.14 20.43
N ASP A 59 -3.57 -4.77 19.91
CA ASP A 59 -3.74 -3.61 19.04
C ASP A 59 -4.38 -2.47 19.84
N ARG A 60 -3.69 -1.33 19.92
CA ARG A 60 -4.23 -0.07 20.43
C ARG A 60 -4.45 0.84 19.24
N GLU A 61 -5.68 1.20 18.96
CA GLU A 61 -6.04 1.95 17.76
C GLU A 61 -7.40 2.61 17.90
N THR A 62 -7.61 3.69 17.18
CA THR A 62 -8.91 4.33 16.97
C THR A 62 -9.37 4.01 15.54
N ARG A 63 -10.61 3.54 15.38
CA ARG A 63 -11.18 3.16 14.08
C ARG A 63 -12.22 4.14 13.57
N THR A 64 -12.64 5.09 14.40
CA THR A 64 -13.60 6.12 13.98
C THR A 64 -13.02 7.01 12.90
N ASP A 65 -13.87 7.46 12.00
CA ASP A 65 -13.46 8.38 10.94
C ASP A 65 -12.93 9.69 11.51
N ILE A 66 -11.92 10.26 10.83
CA ILE A 66 -11.43 11.59 11.18
C ILE A 66 -12.49 12.64 10.88
N MET A 67 -12.50 13.71 11.68
CA MET A 67 -13.41 14.81 11.39
C MET A 67 -13.09 15.46 10.04
N PRO A 68 -14.10 15.92 9.27
CA PRO A 68 -13.90 16.56 7.96
C PRO A 68 -12.87 17.71 7.97
N ARG A 69 -12.80 18.47 9.06
CA ARG A 69 -11.79 19.53 9.24
C ARG A 69 -10.35 18.99 9.20
N LEU A 70 -10.11 17.77 9.69
CA LEU A 70 -8.78 17.14 9.68
C LEU A 70 -8.45 16.62 8.28
N ALA A 71 -9.43 16.01 7.59
CA ALA A 71 -9.31 15.60 6.20
C ALA A 71 -8.90 16.78 5.32
N LYS A 72 -9.59 17.92 5.42
CA LYS A 72 -9.26 19.16 4.69
C LYS A 72 -7.87 19.71 5.03
N ARG A 73 -7.45 19.62 6.29
CA ARG A 73 -6.08 20.04 6.68
C ARG A 73 -5.02 19.12 6.08
N LEU A 74 -5.25 17.81 6.05
CA LEU A 74 -4.35 16.84 5.40
C LEU A 74 -4.25 17.12 3.90
N ALA A 75 -5.39 17.24 3.20
CA ALA A 75 -5.45 17.53 1.78
C ALA A 75 -4.71 18.84 1.44
N LYS A 76 -4.95 19.91 2.20
CA LYS A 76 -4.24 21.19 2.02
C LYS A 76 -2.73 21.05 2.23
N SER A 77 -2.30 20.26 3.21
CA SER A 77 -0.89 20.00 3.47
C SER A 77 -0.23 19.21 2.33
N ILE A 78 -0.95 18.28 1.71
CA ILE A 78 -0.50 17.55 0.53
C ILE A 78 -0.40 18.51 -0.65
N ASP A 79 -1.43 19.29 -0.96
CA ASP A 79 -1.50 20.23 -2.08
C ASP A 79 -0.28 21.20 -2.08
N THR A 80 0.06 21.76 -0.92
CA THR A 80 1.24 22.63 -0.81
C THR A 80 2.57 21.96 -1.10
N GLY A 81 2.65 20.62 -0.98
CA GLY A 81 3.86 19.83 -1.23
C GLY A 81 3.93 19.22 -2.64
N LEU A 82 2.80 19.14 -3.34
CA LEU A 82 2.67 18.39 -4.59
C LEU A 82 3.55 18.88 -5.74
N ALA A 83 3.83 20.18 -5.82
CA ALA A 83 4.71 20.73 -6.85
C ALA A 83 6.14 20.14 -6.84
N LYS A 84 6.52 19.44 -5.77
CA LYS A 84 7.82 18.76 -5.60
C LYS A 84 7.69 17.25 -5.44
N SER A 85 6.52 16.70 -5.74
CA SER A 85 6.23 15.28 -5.56
C SER A 85 5.83 14.65 -6.88
N ASN A 86 6.30 13.43 -7.13
CA ASN A 86 6.00 12.69 -8.36
C ASN A 86 4.85 11.70 -8.18
N ALA A 87 4.56 11.30 -6.93
CA ALA A 87 3.51 10.33 -6.64
C ALA A 87 2.94 10.52 -5.24
N ILE A 88 1.72 10.02 -5.04
CA ILE A 88 1.07 9.85 -3.73
C ILE A 88 0.82 8.35 -3.52
N VAL A 89 1.25 7.83 -2.36
CA VAL A 89 0.91 6.47 -1.92
C VAL A 89 -0.06 6.56 -0.76
N ILE A 90 -1.18 5.87 -0.88
CA ILE A 90 -2.23 5.80 0.13
C ILE A 90 -2.25 4.38 0.72
N GLY A 91 -1.89 4.22 1.99
CA GLY A 91 -2.11 2.98 2.74
C GLY A 91 -3.43 3.09 3.50
N ASP A 92 -4.44 2.35 3.08
CA ASP A 92 -5.67 2.23 3.87
C ASP A 92 -5.56 1.02 4.80
N TYR A 93 -5.62 1.28 6.10
CA TYR A 93 -5.60 0.24 7.14
C TYR A 93 -6.96 0.07 7.83
N GLY A 94 -8.01 0.70 7.31
CA GLY A 94 -9.34 0.66 7.90
C GLY A 94 -9.41 1.29 9.30
N LYS A 95 -8.66 2.39 9.51
CA LYS A 95 -8.58 3.08 10.80
C LYS A 95 -9.21 4.48 10.75
N GLY A 96 -10.09 4.73 9.79
CA GLY A 96 -10.87 5.96 9.68
C GLY A 96 -10.07 7.20 9.28
N VAL A 97 -8.81 7.07 8.82
CA VAL A 97 -8.07 8.21 8.25
C VAL A 97 -8.47 8.43 6.80
N ILE A 98 -8.60 7.33 6.04
CA ILE A 98 -9.06 7.39 4.66
C ILE A 98 -10.58 7.29 4.66
N THR A 99 -11.25 8.45 4.60
CA THR A 99 -12.70 8.57 4.38
C THR A 99 -12.96 8.80 2.90
N GLN A 100 -14.23 8.59 2.45
CA GLN A 100 -14.57 8.85 1.05
C GLN A 100 -14.31 10.31 0.66
N GLU A 101 -14.73 11.27 1.49
CA GLU A 101 -14.49 12.70 1.24
C GLU A 101 -12.99 13.01 1.08
N TYR A 102 -12.15 12.42 1.96
CA TYR A 102 -10.70 12.63 1.87
C TYR A 102 -10.09 11.98 0.63
N LEU A 103 -10.51 10.77 0.29
CA LEU A 103 -10.05 10.08 -0.92
C LEU A 103 -10.43 10.85 -2.19
N ASP A 104 -11.64 11.41 -2.24
CA ASP A 104 -12.08 12.20 -3.39
C ASP A 104 -11.28 13.51 -3.52
N GLU A 105 -10.91 14.15 -2.41
CA GLU A 105 -9.98 15.28 -2.42
C GLU A 105 -8.59 14.87 -2.93
N LEU A 106 -8.06 13.72 -2.52
CA LEU A 106 -6.77 13.21 -3.00
C LEU A 106 -6.80 12.90 -4.51
N LYS A 107 -7.89 12.30 -5.00
CA LYS A 107 -8.07 12.04 -6.44
C LYS A 107 -8.11 13.36 -7.23
N ALA A 108 -8.85 14.36 -6.74
CA ALA A 108 -8.89 15.68 -7.37
C ALA A 108 -7.52 16.37 -7.39
N LEU A 109 -6.72 16.22 -6.33
CA LEU A 109 -5.35 16.71 -6.28
C LEU A 109 -4.46 15.99 -7.29
N GLY A 110 -4.51 14.65 -7.34
CA GLY A 110 -3.76 13.85 -8.31
C GLY A 110 -4.05 14.26 -9.75
N GLN A 111 -5.32 14.40 -10.11
CA GLN A 111 -5.75 14.85 -11.43
C GLN A 111 -5.28 16.27 -11.77
N ARG A 112 -5.43 17.21 -10.82
CA ARG A 112 -5.04 18.62 -11.02
C ARG A 112 -3.54 18.79 -11.27
N HIS A 113 -2.73 18.03 -10.57
CA HIS A 113 -1.27 18.14 -10.63
C HIS A 113 -0.62 17.10 -11.56
N GLY A 114 -1.39 16.19 -12.15
CA GLY A 114 -0.86 15.12 -13.01
C GLY A 114 0.04 14.15 -12.24
N VAL A 115 -0.28 13.87 -10.96
CA VAL A 115 0.54 13.06 -10.07
C VAL A 115 -0.03 11.65 -9.97
N TRP A 116 0.83 10.64 -10.08
CA TRP A 116 0.48 9.24 -9.92
C TRP A 116 -0.10 8.94 -8.53
N LEU A 117 -1.22 8.22 -8.47
CA LEU A 117 -1.95 7.94 -7.24
C LEU A 117 -2.12 6.44 -7.02
N SER A 118 -1.37 5.89 -6.08
CA SER A 118 -1.42 4.48 -5.68
C SER A 118 -2.20 4.30 -4.38
N LEU A 119 -3.00 3.23 -4.28
CA LEU A 119 -3.70 2.88 -3.05
C LEU A 119 -3.58 1.37 -2.75
N ASP A 120 -3.19 1.05 -1.50
CA ASP A 120 -3.31 -0.28 -0.94
C ASP A 120 -4.67 -0.39 -0.22
N PRO A 121 -5.64 -1.15 -0.78
CA PRO A 121 -7.01 -1.13 -0.30
C PRO A 121 -7.21 -2.01 0.92
N LYS A 122 -8.09 -1.55 1.84
CA LYS A 122 -8.64 -2.40 2.90
C LYS A 122 -10.17 -2.45 2.76
N PRO A 123 -10.75 -3.54 2.21
CA PRO A 123 -12.18 -3.61 1.90
C PRO A 123 -13.08 -3.75 3.14
N VAL A 124 -12.68 -3.15 4.26
CA VAL A 124 -13.54 -2.99 5.46
C VAL A 124 -14.49 -1.79 5.34
N HIS A 125 -14.27 -0.93 4.35
CA HIS A 125 -15.09 0.22 4.00
C HIS A 125 -15.42 0.18 2.51
N SER A 126 -16.65 0.53 2.16
CA SER A 126 -17.08 0.64 0.76
C SER A 126 -16.61 1.95 0.14
N LEU A 127 -15.30 2.13 0.00
CA LEU A 127 -14.74 3.29 -0.68
C LEU A 127 -14.88 3.18 -2.20
N ASN A 128 -15.21 4.29 -2.84
CA ASN A 128 -15.17 4.41 -4.30
C ASN A 128 -13.71 4.60 -4.75
N LEU A 129 -13.09 3.55 -5.24
CA LEU A 129 -11.69 3.51 -5.69
C LEU A 129 -11.52 3.91 -7.17
N ARG A 130 -12.61 4.30 -7.86
CA ARG A 130 -12.56 4.64 -9.29
C ARG A 130 -11.64 5.83 -9.56
N GLY A 131 -10.84 5.73 -10.62
CA GLY A 131 -9.97 6.81 -11.10
C GLY A 131 -8.64 6.93 -10.35
N LEU A 132 -8.21 5.87 -9.64
CA LEU A 132 -6.85 5.74 -9.13
C LEU A 132 -5.92 5.25 -10.24
N SER A 133 -4.62 5.60 -10.17
CA SER A 133 -3.65 5.07 -11.12
C SER A 133 -3.34 3.60 -10.84
N LEU A 134 -3.19 3.23 -9.57
CA LEU A 134 -2.87 1.87 -9.14
C LEU A 134 -3.65 1.49 -7.88
N ILE A 135 -4.10 0.24 -7.81
CA ILE A 135 -4.41 -0.43 -6.55
C ILE A 135 -3.62 -1.74 -6.41
N THR A 136 -3.29 -2.13 -5.16
CA THR A 136 -2.45 -3.29 -4.87
C THR A 136 -3.13 -4.30 -3.93
N PRO A 137 -4.37 -4.76 -4.21
CA PRO A 137 -5.04 -5.72 -3.34
C PRO A 137 -4.29 -7.06 -3.33
N ASN A 138 -4.33 -7.78 -2.20
CA ASN A 138 -4.04 -9.19 -2.22
C ASN A 138 -5.21 -9.99 -2.85
N ARG A 139 -5.02 -11.30 -3.11
CA ARG A 139 -6.04 -12.15 -3.72
C ARG A 139 -7.39 -12.03 -3.01
N LYS A 140 -7.41 -12.16 -1.69
CA LYS A 140 -8.64 -12.08 -0.90
C LYS A 140 -9.33 -10.73 -1.05
N GLU A 141 -8.57 -9.64 -0.91
CA GLU A 141 -9.07 -8.27 -1.05
C GLU A 141 -9.60 -8.00 -2.47
N ALA A 142 -8.94 -8.54 -3.50
CA ALA A 142 -9.41 -8.42 -4.88
C ALA A 142 -10.78 -9.10 -5.09
N PHE A 143 -10.96 -10.30 -4.56
CA PHE A 143 -12.24 -11.01 -4.64
C PHE A 143 -13.34 -10.29 -3.83
N GLU A 144 -13.02 -9.81 -2.62
CA GLU A 144 -13.93 -9.00 -1.80
C GLU A 144 -14.36 -7.72 -2.52
N LEU A 145 -13.43 -6.99 -3.13
CA LEU A 145 -13.71 -5.77 -3.91
C LEU A 145 -14.60 -6.04 -5.14
N ALA A 146 -14.40 -7.18 -5.79
CA ALA A 146 -15.21 -7.57 -6.95
C ALA A 146 -16.57 -8.17 -6.57
N GLY A 147 -16.81 -8.46 -5.29
CA GLY A 147 -18.02 -9.16 -4.83
C GLY A 147 -18.16 -10.58 -5.40
N ILE A 148 -17.04 -11.25 -5.62
CA ILE A 148 -16.96 -12.61 -6.15
C ILE A 148 -16.37 -13.53 -5.08
N ASP A 149 -16.98 -14.72 -4.91
CA ASP A 149 -16.47 -15.71 -3.96
C ASP A 149 -15.14 -16.32 -4.46
N ASP A 150 -14.12 -16.35 -3.59
CA ASP A 150 -12.84 -17.00 -3.86
C ASP A 150 -12.94 -18.52 -3.62
N ASN A 151 -13.50 -19.22 -4.58
CA ASN A 151 -13.73 -20.67 -4.53
C ASN A 151 -12.92 -21.44 -5.58
N THR A 152 -11.96 -20.79 -6.24
CA THR A 152 -11.06 -21.43 -7.21
C THR A 152 -9.61 -21.22 -6.79
N TYR A 153 -8.78 -22.19 -7.18
CA TYR A 153 -7.33 -22.10 -7.04
C TYR A 153 -6.67 -22.79 -8.22
N HIS A 154 -5.67 -22.18 -8.79
CA HIS A 154 -4.84 -22.79 -9.81
C HIS A 154 -3.38 -22.37 -9.61
N ALA A 155 -2.46 -23.36 -9.59
CA ALA A 155 -1.01 -23.10 -9.42
C ALA A 155 -0.41 -22.20 -10.52
N GLN A 156 -1.08 -22.09 -11.66
CA GLN A 156 -0.77 -21.11 -12.70
C GLN A 156 -1.86 -20.02 -12.70
N PRO A 157 -1.62 -18.84 -12.12
CA PRO A 157 -2.64 -17.81 -11.93
C PRO A 157 -3.40 -17.42 -13.20
N LEU A 158 -2.73 -17.39 -14.34
CA LEU A 158 -3.37 -17.08 -15.64
C LEU A 158 -4.41 -18.10 -16.09
N LYS A 159 -4.44 -19.30 -15.49
CA LYS A 159 -5.45 -20.35 -15.75
C LYS A 159 -6.61 -20.33 -14.73
N ASP A 160 -6.50 -19.55 -13.67
CA ASP A 160 -7.59 -19.37 -12.72
C ASP A 160 -8.66 -18.43 -13.30
N GLN A 161 -9.76 -19.02 -13.76
CA GLN A 161 -10.82 -18.31 -14.46
C GLN A 161 -11.48 -17.23 -13.59
N ASN A 162 -11.69 -17.52 -12.29
CA ASN A 162 -12.30 -16.54 -11.39
C ASN A 162 -11.33 -15.39 -11.10
N LEU A 163 -10.04 -15.66 -10.90
CA LEU A 163 -9.03 -14.62 -10.73
C LEU A 163 -8.97 -13.71 -11.97
N MET A 164 -9.00 -14.30 -13.17
CA MET A 164 -9.01 -13.51 -14.42
C MET A 164 -10.28 -12.69 -14.57
N ARG A 165 -11.44 -13.22 -14.15
CA ARG A 165 -12.71 -12.50 -14.14
C ARG A 165 -12.67 -11.32 -13.16
N VAL A 166 -12.19 -11.54 -11.93
CA VAL A 166 -11.99 -10.51 -10.89
C VAL A 166 -11.09 -9.41 -11.42
N ALA A 167 -9.93 -9.76 -11.96
CA ALA A 167 -8.97 -8.79 -12.47
C ALA A 167 -9.56 -7.94 -13.60
N LYS A 168 -10.25 -8.55 -14.54
CA LYS A 168 -10.92 -7.84 -15.65
C LYS A 168 -12.02 -6.91 -15.15
N GLN A 169 -12.84 -7.37 -14.20
CA GLN A 169 -13.93 -6.60 -13.62
C GLN A 169 -13.39 -5.38 -12.88
N LEU A 170 -12.45 -5.57 -11.94
CA LEU A 170 -11.89 -4.47 -11.15
C LEU A 170 -11.20 -3.43 -12.02
N LEU A 171 -10.44 -3.87 -13.04
CA LEU A 171 -9.77 -2.96 -13.96
C LEU A 171 -10.77 -2.06 -14.71
N ALA A 172 -11.89 -2.63 -15.15
CA ALA A 172 -12.92 -1.91 -15.88
C ALA A 172 -13.79 -1.03 -14.96
N ASP A 173 -14.29 -1.59 -13.86
CA ASP A 173 -15.23 -0.89 -12.96
C ASP A 173 -14.57 0.30 -12.25
N LEU A 174 -13.28 0.16 -11.91
CA LEU A 174 -12.53 1.17 -11.20
C LEU A 174 -11.74 2.12 -12.12
N GLU A 175 -11.75 1.91 -13.43
CA GLU A 175 -11.05 2.74 -14.42
C GLU A 175 -9.57 2.96 -14.05
N LEU A 176 -8.87 1.88 -13.69
CA LEU A 176 -7.48 1.91 -13.26
C LEU A 176 -6.53 1.98 -14.45
N GLU A 177 -5.39 2.64 -14.28
CA GLU A 177 -4.25 2.51 -15.19
C GLU A 177 -3.57 1.15 -15.01
N VAL A 178 -3.43 0.70 -13.75
CA VAL A 178 -2.85 -0.59 -13.41
C VAL A 178 -3.57 -1.21 -12.21
N LEU A 179 -3.83 -2.51 -12.29
CA LEU A 179 -4.22 -3.36 -11.16
C LEU A 179 -3.08 -4.36 -10.93
N LEU A 180 -2.52 -4.36 -9.71
CA LEU A 180 -1.51 -5.31 -9.28
C LEU A 180 -2.07 -6.16 -8.14
N ILE A 181 -2.37 -7.44 -8.41
CA ILE A 181 -2.88 -8.36 -7.38
C ILE A 181 -1.72 -9.17 -6.83
N THR A 182 -1.48 -9.08 -5.51
CA THR A 182 -0.49 -9.94 -4.84
C THR A 182 -1.09 -11.32 -4.55
N LEU A 183 -0.35 -12.38 -4.85
CA LEU A 183 -0.81 -13.77 -4.81
C LEU A 183 -0.02 -14.63 -3.82
N GLY A 184 0.69 -14.02 -2.88
CA GLY A 184 1.52 -14.72 -1.90
C GLY A 184 2.65 -15.52 -2.56
N ASP A 185 2.67 -16.82 -2.33
CA ASP A 185 3.66 -17.75 -2.88
C ASP A 185 3.58 -17.89 -4.41
N LEU A 186 2.48 -17.51 -5.03
CA LEU A 186 2.33 -17.48 -6.49
C LEU A 186 2.87 -16.17 -7.11
N GLY A 187 3.33 -15.20 -6.32
CA GLY A 187 3.90 -13.94 -6.83
C GLY A 187 2.86 -12.85 -7.07
N MET A 188 2.78 -12.29 -8.28
CA MET A 188 1.94 -11.14 -8.60
C MET A 188 1.29 -11.25 -9.97
N LEU A 189 0.10 -10.66 -10.11
CA LEU A 189 -0.59 -10.49 -11.38
C LEU A 189 -0.71 -8.99 -11.69
N VAL A 190 -0.18 -8.58 -12.84
CA VAL A 190 -0.26 -7.21 -13.34
C VAL A 190 -1.27 -7.15 -14.47
N CYS A 191 -2.23 -6.24 -14.36
CA CYS A 191 -3.27 -6.03 -15.37
C CYS A 191 -3.33 -4.56 -15.78
N GLN A 192 -3.41 -4.30 -17.08
CA GLN A 192 -3.53 -2.98 -17.69
C GLN A 192 -4.66 -2.96 -18.71
N PRO A 193 -5.34 -1.82 -18.93
CA PRO A 193 -6.34 -1.69 -19.98
C PRO A 193 -5.77 -2.07 -21.35
N GLY A 194 -6.52 -2.88 -22.11
CA GLY A 194 -6.13 -3.29 -23.46
C GLY A 194 -4.97 -4.28 -23.56
N SER A 195 -4.34 -4.65 -22.46
CA SER A 195 -3.21 -5.60 -22.41
C SER A 195 -3.63 -6.96 -21.85
N LYS A 196 -2.86 -8.01 -22.18
CA LYS A 196 -3.03 -9.31 -21.53
C LYS A 196 -2.47 -9.24 -20.10
N PRO A 197 -3.13 -9.85 -19.11
CA PRO A 197 -2.58 -9.98 -17.78
C PRO A 197 -1.19 -10.64 -17.80
N PHE A 198 -0.28 -10.10 -16.98
CA PHE A 198 1.09 -10.60 -16.87
C PHE A 198 1.32 -11.16 -15.46
N HIS A 199 1.79 -12.39 -15.37
CA HIS A 199 2.10 -13.04 -14.10
C HIS A 199 3.61 -12.99 -13.86
N ILE A 200 3.98 -12.52 -12.67
CA ILE A 200 5.35 -12.49 -12.16
C ILE A 200 5.41 -13.51 -11.02
N PRO A 201 6.13 -14.64 -11.17
CA PRO A 201 6.26 -15.64 -10.11
C PRO A 201 7.06 -15.07 -8.92
N THR A 202 6.80 -15.60 -7.73
CA THR A 202 7.54 -15.18 -6.52
C THR A 202 9.03 -15.47 -6.66
N LEU A 203 9.84 -14.56 -6.15
CA LEU A 203 11.30 -14.72 -6.05
C LEU A 203 11.75 -15.04 -4.62
N ALA A 204 10.81 -15.06 -3.66
CA ALA A 204 11.11 -15.42 -2.29
C ALA A 204 11.60 -16.88 -2.21
N ARG A 205 12.82 -17.09 -1.71
CA ARG A 205 13.41 -18.43 -1.50
C ARG A 205 13.12 -18.97 -0.11
N GLU A 206 13.14 -18.09 0.87
CA GLU A 206 12.83 -18.37 2.27
C GLU A 206 11.94 -17.28 2.80
N VAL A 207 10.86 -17.64 3.49
CA VAL A 207 9.89 -16.70 4.06
C VAL A 207 9.96 -16.80 5.57
N PHE A 208 10.44 -15.74 6.22
CA PHE A 208 10.49 -15.64 7.68
C PHE A 208 9.30 -14.83 8.23
N ASP A 209 8.99 -13.70 7.61
CA ASP A 209 7.85 -12.86 8.02
C ASP A 209 7.30 -12.09 6.81
N VAL A 210 6.01 -12.21 6.56
CA VAL A 210 5.33 -11.50 5.47
C VAL A 210 4.87 -10.09 5.84
N SER A 211 5.13 -9.65 7.08
CA SER A 211 4.70 -8.33 7.55
C SER A 211 5.40 -7.21 6.78
N GLY A 212 4.61 -6.33 6.15
CA GLY A 212 5.12 -5.20 5.37
C GLY A 212 5.48 -5.53 3.91
N ALA A 213 5.24 -6.77 3.46
CA ALA A 213 5.48 -7.13 2.05
C ALA A 213 4.60 -6.30 1.11
N GLY A 214 3.30 -6.15 1.40
CA GLY A 214 2.38 -5.30 0.62
C GLY A 214 2.81 -3.83 0.59
N ASP A 215 3.18 -3.29 1.76
CA ASP A 215 3.69 -1.90 1.87
C ASP A 215 4.97 -1.72 1.00
N THR A 216 5.84 -2.73 0.99
CA THR A 216 7.06 -2.74 0.16
C THR A 216 6.72 -2.80 -1.32
N VAL A 217 5.73 -3.61 -1.70
CA VAL A 217 5.25 -3.72 -3.09
C VAL A 217 4.75 -2.37 -3.59
N ILE A 218 3.77 -1.77 -2.91
CA ILE A 218 3.19 -0.51 -3.38
C ILE A 218 4.22 0.62 -3.37
N GLY A 219 5.08 0.68 -2.33
CA GLY A 219 6.12 1.71 -2.23
C GLY A 219 7.16 1.60 -3.34
N THR A 220 7.68 0.39 -3.60
CA THR A 220 8.69 0.16 -4.65
C THR A 220 8.10 0.34 -6.04
N TYR A 221 6.90 -0.20 -6.30
CA TYR A 221 6.21 -0.03 -7.56
C TYR A 221 6.01 1.45 -7.89
N THR A 222 5.42 2.19 -6.96
CA THR A 222 5.13 3.62 -7.16
C THR A 222 6.40 4.43 -7.38
N LEU A 223 7.47 4.12 -6.65
CA LEU A 223 8.76 4.77 -6.85
C LEU A 223 9.34 4.47 -8.24
N ALA A 224 9.26 3.23 -8.70
CA ALA A 224 9.77 2.83 -10.01
C ALA A 224 9.01 3.55 -11.14
N VAL A 225 7.67 3.60 -11.10
CA VAL A 225 6.86 4.35 -12.07
C VAL A 225 7.19 5.85 -12.02
N ALA A 226 7.32 6.43 -10.83
CA ALA A 226 7.71 7.83 -10.66
C ALA A 226 9.12 8.14 -11.21
N ALA A 227 9.98 7.12 -11.31
CA ALA A 227 11.30 7.19 -11.94
C ALA A 227 11.28 6.90 -13.45
N GLY A 228 10.12 6.59 -14.05
CA GLY A 228 9.94 6.37 -15.48
C GLY A 228 9.97 4.90 -15.93
N ALA A 229 9.91 3.94 -15.00
CA ALA A 229 9.77 2.53 -15.34
C ALA A 229 8.39 2.23 -15.95
N ASP A 230 8.33 1.29 -16.88
CA ASP A 230 7.04 0.77 -17.33
C ASP A 230 6.35 -0.09 -16.24
N PRO A 231 5.04 -0.32 -16.34
CA PRO A 231 4.30 -1.04 -15.30
C PRO A 231 4.79 -2.47 -15.02
N ILE A 232 5.34 -3.17 -16.01
CA ILE A 232 5.89 -4.52 -15.82
C ILE A 232 7.24 -4.46 -15.12
N GLU A 233 8.13 -3.56 -15.56
CA GLU A 233 9.41 -3.31 -14.91
C GLU A 233 9.23 -2.90 -13.44
N ALA A 234 8.29 -1.99 -13.17
CA ALA A 234 7.96 -1.55 -11.82
C ALA A 234 7.48 -2.72 -10.95
N ALA A 235 6.65 -3.61 -11.50
CA ALA A 235 6.17 -4.79 -10.79
C ALA A 235 7.28 -5.83 -10.56
N MET A 236 8.19 -6.02 -11.51
CA MET A 236 9.35 -6.88 -11.32
C MET A 236 10.24 -6.37 -10.19
N LEU A 237 10.55 -5.08 -10.15
CA LEU A 237 11.31 -4.46 -9.06
C LEU A 237 10.60 -4.59 -7.72
N ALA A 238 9.27 -4.40 -7.68
CA ALA A 238 8.47 -4.58 -6.48
C ALA A 238 8.48 -6.03 -5.98
N ASN A 239 8.46 -7.02 -6.89
CA ASN A 239 8.56 -8.43 -6.56
C ASN A 239 9.94 -8.79 -5.98
N HIS A 240 11.02 -8.26 -6.54
CA HIS A 240 12.37 -8.40 -5.98
C HIS A 240 12.45 -7.80 -4.57
N ALA A 241 11.96 -6.56 -4.40
CA ALA A 241 11.95 -5.89 -3.10
C ALA A 241 11.15 -6.68 -2.05
N ALA A 242 9.95 -7.16 -2.41
CA ALA A 242 9.13 -8.01 -1.56
C ALA A 242 9.86 -9.30 -1.18
N GLY A 243 10.51 -9.97 -2.14
CA GLY A 243 11.31 -11.17 -1.91
C GLY A 243 12.43 -10.96 -0.89
N VAL A 244 13.10 -9.81 -0.92
CA VAL A 244 14.14 -9.45 0.06
C VAL A 244 13.55 -9.25 1.45
N VAL A 245 12.43 -8.52 1.59
CA VAL A 245 11.89 -8.18 2.92
C VAL A 245 11.23 -9.37 3.62
N VAL A 246 10.58 -10.28 2.89
CA VAL A 246 9.98 -11.49 3.51
C VAL A 246 11.03 -12.48 4.00
N GLY A 247 12.27 -12.39 3.53
CA GLY A 247 13.43 -13.11 4.05
C GLY A 247 14.02 -12.55 5.33
N LYS A 248 13.42 -11.49 5.92
CA LYS A 248 13.87 -10.84 7.15
C LYS A 248 12.83 -11.00 8.27
N LEU A 249 13.27 -10.88 9.53
CA LEU A 249 12.35 -10.92 10.68
C LEU A 249 11.69 -9.56 10.91
N GLY A 250 10.39 -9.55 11.16
CA GLY A 250 9.60 -8.35 11.44
C GLY A 250 9.33 -7.49 10.22
N THR A 251 8.86 -6.26 10.47
CA THR A 251 8.67 -5.26 9.40
C THR A 251 10.03 -4.72 8.98
N ALA A 252 10.59 -5.29 7.94
CA ALA A 252 11.91 -4.92 7.40
C ALA A 252 11.79 -3.98 6.21
N THR A 253 12.86 -3.25 5.93
CA THR A 253 13.03 -2.44 4.72
C THR A 253 14.04 -3.08 3.77
N VAL A 254 13.99 -2.68 2.50
CA VAL A 254 14.97 -3.08 1.49
C VAL A 254 15.89 -1.89 1.16
N THR A 255 17.19 -2.12 1.18
CA THR A 255 18.17 -1.12 0.76
C THR A 255 18.43 -1.19 -0.74
N PRO A 256 18.93 -0.12 -1.39
CA PRO A 256 19.33 -0.17 -2.80
C PRO A 256 20.32 -1.29 -3.11
N LYS A 257 21.28 -1.53 -2.21
CA LYS A 257 22.29 -2.59 -2.37
C LYS A 257 21.65 -3.99 -2.36
N GLU A 258 20.71 -4.23 -1.46
CA GLU A 258 20.00 -5.51 -1.37
C GLU A 258 19.10 -5.74 -2.58
N LEU A 259 18.39 -4.69 -3.02
CA LEU A 259 17.56 -4.76 -4.22
C LEU A 259 18.40 -5.10 -5.45
N LEU A 260 19.51 -4.38 -5.68
CA LEU A 260 20.42 -4.65 -6.79
C LEU A 260 21.04 -6.06 -6.74
N ALA A 261 21.31 -6.58 -5.53
CA ALA A 261 21.83 -7.93 -5.37
C ALA A 261 20.78 -9.03 -5.60
N SER A 262 19.50 -8.68 -5.64
CA SER A 262 18.40 -9.63 -5.88
C SER A 262 17.98 -9.73 -7.35
N ILE A 263 18.43 -8.81 -8.20
CA ILE A 263 18.22 -8.79 -9.65
C ILE A 263 19.29 -9.62 -10.34
#